data_dad71cbf1a95d40e3fd04308d2812e4e
#
_entry.id   dad71cbf1a95d40e3fd04308d2812e4e
#
_cell.length_a   1.000
_cell.length_b   1.000
_cell.length_c   1.000
_cell.angle_alpha   90.00
_cell.angle_beta   90.00
_cell.angle_gamma   90.00
#
_symmetry.space_group_name_H-M   'P 1'
#
loop_
_entity.id
_entity.type
_entity.pdbx_description
1 polymer ?
#
loop_
_entity_poly.entity_id
_entity_poly.type
_entity_poly.pdbx_seq_one_letter_code
_entity_poly.pdbx_strand_id
1 'polypeptide(L)'
;MSMKESLRKHFSMERFRKIWWKMLLLGLGLASVYLAAYFVAGYHIDFSSITDTIQEQANINLGNILLIGAYIIVLNSLLEEFFWRGFIYDKMRVQFPGWITHAITGLAFSLHHIVFYYSWFSLPIVAAITLGLAGYAIIMNLLFEKTELFSCWLVHAIVDIAQIGIALMVFT
;
A
#
# COMPACT_ATOMS: atom_id res chain seq x y z
N MET A 1 23.52 -0.22 -16.58
CA MET A 1 22.70 -1.45 -16.41
C MET A 1 21.58 -1.40 -17.43
N SER A 2 21.42 -2.41 -18.28
CA SER A 2 20.33 -2.46 -19.26
C SER A 2 18.98 -2.62 -18.55
N MET A 3 17.88 -2.21 -19.23
CA MET A 3 16.51 -2.37 -18.71
C MET A 3 16.19 -3.85 -18.40
N LYS A 4 16.69 -4.79 -19.22
CA LYS A 4 16.54 -6.24 -18.98
C LYS A 4 17.25 -6.71 -17.71
N GLU A 5 18.45 -6.21 -17.41
CA GLU A 5 19.20 -6.55 -16.20
C GLU A 5 18.54 -5.98 -14.96
N SER A 6 18.01 -4.74 -15.03
CA SER A 6 17.24 -4.13 -13.94
C SER A 6 16.00 -4.96 -13.63
N LEU A 7 15.18 -5.28 -14.63
CA LEU A 7 13.97 -6.10 -14.46
C LEU A 7 14.30 -7.46 -13.87
N ARG A 8 15.32 -8.17 -14.40
CA ARG A 8 15.72 -9.48 -13.90
C ARG A 8 16.14 -9.44 -12.42
N LYS A 9 16.82 -8.37 -12.01
CA LYS A 9 17.22 -8.17 -10.61
C LYS A 9 16.02 -7.96 -9.70
N HIS A 10 15.04 -7.16 -10.12
CA HIS A 10 13.85 -6.83 -9.31
C HIS A 10 12.88 -8.01 -9.19
N PHE A 11 12.81 -8.87 -10.21
CA PHE A 11 11.96 -10.07 -10.22
C PHE A 11 12.70 -11.35 -9.79
N SER A 12 13.91 -11.25 -9.26
CA SER A 12 14.58 -12.39 -8.62
C SER A 12 13.80 -12.85 -7.40
N MET A 13 13.66 -14.15 -7.23
CA MET A 13 13.04 -14.76 -6.03
C MET A 13 14.07 -15.40 -5.10
N GLU A 14 15.35 -15.24 -5.39
CA GLU A 14 16.40 -15.94 -4.66
C GLU A 14 16.47 -15.51 -3.19
N ARG A 15 16.49 -14.20 -2.97
CA ARG A 15 16.51 -13.64 -1.61
C ARG A 15 15.16 -13.82 -0.93
N PHE A 16 14.05 -13.58 -1.65
CA PHE A 16 12.70 -13.76 -1.15
C PHE A 16 12.49 -15.14 -0.52
N ARG A 17 12.89 -16.22 -1.19
CA ARG A 17 12.77 -17.59 -0.68
C ARG A 17 13.47 -17.82 0.67
N LYS A 18 14.48 -17.02 0.99
CA LYS A 18 15.24 -17.12 2.25
C LYS A 18 14.61 -16.29 3.39
N ILE A 19 13.87 -15.23 3.05
CA ILE A 19 13.41 -14.23 4.03
C ILE A 19 11.89 -14.03 4.05
N TRP A 20 11.09 -14.79 3.27
CA TRP A 20 9.64 -14.60 3.13
C TRP A 20 8.91 -14.55 4.49
N TRP A 21 9.36 -15.35 5.47
CA TRP A 21 8.77 -15.37 6.82
C TRP A 21 9.00 -14.05 7.57
N LYS A 22 10.14 -13.37 7.34
CA LYS A 22 10.40 -12.03 7.89
C LYS A 22 9.47 -10.99 7.27
N MET A 23 9.18 -11.16 5.98
CA MET A 23 8.24 -10.29 5.27
C MET A 23 6.82 -10.51 5.75
N LEU A 24 6.45 -11.77 6.04
CA LEU A 24 5.18 -12.11 6.67
C LEU A 24 5.03 -11.41 8.03
N LEU A 25 6.05 -11.50 8.89
CA LEU A 25 6.03 -10.83 10.20
C LEU A 25 5.97 -9.30 10.08
N LEU A 26 6.74 -8.71 9.15
CA LEU A 26 6.67 -7.27 8.90
C LEU A 26 5.29 -6.85 8.39
N GLY A 27 4.74 -7.58 7.41
CA GLY A 27 3.40 -7.32 6.87
C GLY A 27 2.32 -7.42 7.96
N LEU A 28 2.36 -8.46 8.80
CA LEU A 28 1.44 -8.62 9.93
C LEU A 28 1.59 -7.48 10.95
N GLY A 29 2.81 -7.04 11.22
CA GLY A 29 3.07 -5.89 12.09
C GLY A 29 2.45 -4.60 11.55
N LEU A 30 2.67 -4.30 10.27
CA LEU A 30 2.09 -3.12 9.62
C LEU A 30 0.55 -3.22 9.50
N ALA A 31 0.02 -4.40 9.17
CA ALA A 31 -1.42 -4.65 9.18
C ALA A 31 -2.03 -4.45 10.57
N SER A 32 -1.33 -4.87 11.64
CA SER A 32 -1.78 -4.64 13.02
C SER A 32 -1.82 -3.17 13.38
N VAL A 33 -0.83 -2.37 12.95
CA VAL A 33 -0.84 -0.90 13.12
C VAL A 33 -2.02 -0.28 12.38
N TYR A 34 -2.28 -0.73 11.14
CA TYR A 34 -3.41 -0.26 10.35
C TYR A 34 -4.76 -0.58 11.02
N LEU A 35 -4.94 -1.83 11.49
CA LEU A 35 -6.13 -2.24 12.24
C LEU A 35 -6.29 -1.45 13.54
N ALA A 36 -5.21 -1.23 14.29
CA ALA A 36 -5.25 -0.42 15.50
C ALA A 36 -5.69 1.03 15.21
N ALA A 37 -5.17 1.63 14.13
CA ALA A 37 -5.59 2.96 13.68
C ALA A 37 -7.09 2.99 13.33
N TYR A 38 -7.60 1.95 12.65
CA TYR A 38 -9.04 1.82 12.37
C TYR A 38 -9.87 1.76 13.66
N PHE A 39 -9.51 0.92 14.63
CA PHE A 39 -10.27 0.80 15.87
C PHE A 39 -10.21 2.06 16.74
N VAL A 40 -9.10 2.80 16.71
CA VAL A 40 -8.96 4.06 17.46
C VAL A 40 -9.69 5.21 16.78
N ALA A 41 -9.49 5.39 15.48
CA ALA A 41 -10.08 6.50 14.72
C ALA A 41 -11.51 6.21 14.26
N GLY A 42 -11.85 4.96 14.03
CA GLY A 42 -13.14 4.54 13.49
C GLY A 42 -14.33 4.93 14.35
N TYR A 43 -14.15 5.07 15.66
CA TYR A 43 -15.19 5.58 16.55
C TYR A 43 -15.67 7.00 16.18
N HIS A 44 -14.85 7.77 15.48
CA HIS A 44 -15.12 9.14 15.07
C HIS A 44 -15.51 9.27 13.59
N ILE A 45 -15.68 8.16 12.88
CA ILE A 45 -15.94 8.12 11.43
C ILE A 45 -17.32 7.53 11.18
N ASP A 46 -18.13 8.24 10.40
CA ASP A 46 -19.40 7.72 9.88
C ASP A 46 -19.14 6.86 8.64
N PHE A 47 -18.99 5.55 8.86
CA PHE A 47 -18.74 4.60 7.78
C PHE A 47 -19.97 4.36 6.89
N SER A 48 -21.21 4.61 7.37
CA SER A 48 -22.39 4.41 6.54
C SER A 48 -22.39 5.35 5.32
N SER A 49 -22.07 6.62 5.55
CA SER A 49 -21.91 7.61 4.47
C SER A 49 -20.79 7.23 3.48
N ILE A 50 -19.71 6.60 3.96
CA ILE A 50 -18.61 6.16 3.11
C ILE A 50 -19.03 4.97 2.25
N THR A 51 -19.72 3.98 2.83
CA THR A 51 -20.20 2.80 2.09
C THR A 51 -21.21 3.19 1.02
N ASP A 52 -22.14 4.08 1.32
CA ASP A 52 -23.11 4.60 0.35
C ASP A 52 -22.38 5.26 -0.83
N THR A 53 -21.40 6.12 -0.55
CA THR A 53 -20.57 6.76 -1.58
C THR A 53 -19.80 5.74 -2.45
N ILE A 54 -19.22 4.72 -1.84
CA ILE A 54 -18.48 3.67 -2.56
C ILE A 54 -19.43 2.84 -3.43
N GLN A 55 -20.63 2.52 -2.93
CA GLN A 55 -21.64 1.79 -3.70
C GLN A 55 -22.11 2.61 -4.92
N GLU A 56 -22.39 3.88 -4.72
CA GLU A 56 -22.87 4.77 -5.78
C GLU A 56 -21.82 5.06 -6.84
N GLN A 57 -20.59 5.37 -6.44
CA GLN A 57 -19.54 5.83 -7.35
C GLN A 57 -18.75 4.68 -8.00
N ALA A 58 -18.50 3.60 -7.27
CA ALA A 58 -17.66 2.51 -7.71
C ALA A 58 -18.41 1.19 -7.93
N ASN A 59 -19.72 1.15 -7.64
CA ASN A 59 -20.55 -0.05 -7.70
C ASN A 59 -19.97 -1.23 -6.90
N ILE A 60 -19.29 -0.94 -5.78
CA ILE A 60 -18.74 -1.95 -4.88
C ILE A 60 -19.78 -2.28 -3.84
N ASN A 61 -20.12 -3.56 -3.68
CA ASN A 61 -21.12 -4.07 -2.76
C ASN A 61 -20.72 -5.46 -2.25
N LEU A 62 -21.47 -6.01 -1.30
CA LEU A 62 -21.19 -7.34 -0.73
C LEU A 62 -21.10 -8.47 -1.77
N GLY A 63 -21.77 -8.34 -2.92
CA GLY A 63 -21.73 -9.34 -3.98
C GLY A 63 -20.44 -9.39 -4.78
N ASN A 64 -19.68 -8.28 -4.83
CA ASN A 64 -18.47 -8.18 -5.64
C ASN A 64 -17.19 -7.80 -4.87
N ILE A 65 -17.30 -7.37 -3.59
CA ILE A 65 -16.16 -6.91 -2.80
C ILE A 65 -15.05 -7.93 -2.65
N LEU A 66 -15.36 -9.22 -2.59
CA LEU A 66 -14.34 -10.27 -2.50
C LEU A 66 -13.54 -10.41 -3.81
N LEU A 67 -14.20 -10.28 -4.95
CA LEU A 67 -13.55 -10.32 -6.26
C LEU A 67 -12.65 -9.09 -6.46
N ILE A 68 -13.17 -7.93 -6.13
CA ILE A 68 -12.43 -6.66 -6.19
C ILE A 68 -11.26 -6.70 -5.20
N GLY A 69 -11.48 -7.18 -3.98
CA GLY A 69 -10.43 -7.36 -2.98
C GLY A 69 -9.34 -8.31 -3.44
N ALA A 70 -9.69 -9.45 -4.05
CA ALA A 70 -8.70 -10.37 -4.63
C ALA A 70 -7.86 -9.68 -5.73
N TYR A 71 -8.49 -8.87 -6.59
CA TYR A 71 -7.78 -8.07 -7.58
C TYR A 71 -6.81 -7.07 -6.92
N ILE A 72 -7.26 -6.33 -5.91
CA ILE A 72 -6.44 -5.35 -5.19
C ILE A 72 -5.25 -6.04 -4.52
N ILE A 73 -5.47 -7.10 -3.74
CA ILE A 73 -4.45 -7.82 -2.99
C ILE A 73 -3.38 -8.43 -3.92
N VAL A 74 -3.76 -8.97 -5.08
CA VAL A 74 -2.82 -9.73 -5.90
C VAL A 74 -2.26 -8.91 -7.04
N LEU A 75 -3.12 -8.30 -7.85
CA LEU A 75 -2.69 -7.64 -9.08
C LEU A 75 -2.37 -6.16 -8.86
N ASN A 76 -3.26 -5.40 -8.21
CA ASN A 76 -3.05 -3.98 -8.03
C ASN A 76 -1.82 -3.71 -7.16
N SER A 77 -1.69 -4.41 -6.01
CA SER A 77 -0.53 -4.27 -5.14
C SER A 77 0.78 -4.62 -5.85
N LEU A 78 0.79 -5.67 -6.71
CA LEU A 78 1.99 -6.00 -7.50
C LEU A 78 2.33 -4.91 -8.52
N LEU A 79 1.33 -4.37 -9.21
CA LEU A 79 1.50 -3.28 -10.17
C LEU A 79 1.99 -2.01 -9.49
N GLU A 80 1.45 -1.69 -8.31
CA GLU A 80 1.88 -0.54 -7.52
C GLU A 80 3.32 -0.69 -7.04
N GLU A 81 3.72 -1.85 -6.53
CA GLU A 81 5.10 -2.09 -6.13
C GLU A 81 6.05 -2.00 -7.34
N PHE A 82 5.66 -2.57 -8.47
CA PHE A 82 6.46 -2.45 -9.70
C PHE A 82 6.62 -0.99 -10.12
N PHE A 83 5.52 -0.22 -10.14
CA PHE A 83 5.55 1.19 -10.54
C PHE A 83 6.34 2.06 -9.56
N TRP A 84 6.01 1.98 -8.26
CA TRP A 84 6.59 2.87 -7.27
C TRP A 84 8.02 2.50 -6.90
N ARG A 85 8.32 1.23 -6.67
CA ARG A 85 9.65 0.75 -6.23
C ARG A 85 10.50 0.35 -7.42
N GLY A 86 9.97 -0.47 -8.31
CA GLY A 86 10.70 -0.97 -9.46
C GLY A 86 10.99 0.09 -10.53
N PHE A 87 10.16 1.13 -10.66
CA PHE A 87 10.34 2.15 -11.67
C PHE A 87 10.66 3.53 -11.07
N ILE A 88 9.76 4.16 -10.31
CA ILE A 88 9.94 5.53 -9.83
C ILE A 88 11.13 5.62 -8.87
N TYR A 89 11.10 4.84 -7.79
CA TYR A 89 12.15 4.86 -6.79
C TYR A 89 13.52 4.46 -7.37
N ASP A 90 13.59 3.38 -8.16
CA ASP A 90 14.84 2.90 -8.76
C ASP A 90 15.47 3.92 -9.72
N LYS A 91 14.68 4.72 -10.41
CA LYS A 91 15.16 5.82 -11.27
C LYS A 91 15.63 7.01 -10.46
N MET A 92 14.90 7.39 -9.42
CA MET A 92 15.21 8.58 -8.63
C MET A 92 16.44 8.40 -7.76
N ARG A 93 16.66 7.23 -7.17
CA ARG A 93 17.82 6.97 -6.29
C ARG A 93 19.17 7.07 -7.00
N VAL A 94 19.20 7.03 -8.33
CA VAL A 94 20.43 7.23 -9.13
C VAL A 94 20.72 8.73 -9.31
N GLN A 95 19.71 9.59 -9.19
CA GLN A 95 19.80 11.01 -9.48
C GLN A 95 19.86 11.88 -8.22
N PHE A 96 19.27 11.41 -7.12
CA PHE A 96 19.13 12.17 -5.88
C PHE A 96 19.69 11.42 -4.67
N PRO A 97 20.13 12.15 -3.62
CA PRO A 97 20.49 11.56 -2.33
C PRO A 97 19.35 10.71 -1.77
N GLY A 98 19.70 9.60 -1.07
CA GLY A 98 18.73 8.60 -0.61
C GLY A 98 17.57 9.19 0.20
N TRP A 99 17.84 10.11 1.14
CA TRP A 99 16.79 10.72 1.96
C TRP A 99 15.80 11.57 1.15
N ILE A 100 16.28 12.29 0.11
CA ILE A 100 15.42 13.04 -0.82
C ILE A 100 14.56 12.09 -1.63
N THR A 101 15.16 11.00 -2.14
CA THR A 101 14.43 9.97 -2.89
C THR A 101 13.31 9.37 -2.05
N HIS A 102 13.61 8.97 -0.80
CA HIS A 102 12.59 8.43 0.10
C HIS A 102 11.46 9.43 0.36
N ALA A 103 11.80 10.69 0.64
CA ALA A 103 10.81 11.73 0.94
C ALA A 103 9.89 12.01 -0.27
N ILE A 104 10.48 12.24 -1.46
CA ILE A 104 9.71 12.58 -2.66
C ILE A 104 8.83 11.40 -3.09
N THR A 105 9.39 10.19 -3.17
CA THR A 105 8.61 9.03 -3.62
C THR A 105 7.57 8.61 -2.59
N GLY A 106 7.86 8.75 -1.29
CA GLY A 106 6.89 8.51 -0.23
C GLY A 106 5.73 9.49 -0.28
N LEU A 107 6.02 10.78 -0.45
CA LEU A 107 5.00 11.81 -0.60
C LEU A 107 4.18 11.61 -1.90
N ALA A 108 4.84 11.34 -3.02
CA ALA A 108 4.15 11.12 -4.30
C ALA A 108 3.21 9.88 -4.23
N PHE A 109 3.65 8.80 -3.58
CA PHE A 109 2.82 7.63 -3.31
C PHE A 109 1.58 8.01 -2.49
N SER A 110 1.75 8.75 -1.40
CA SER A 110 0.61 9.12 -0.55
C SER A 110 -0.34 10.08 -1.25
N LEU A 111 0.17 11.05 -2.00
CA LEU A 111 -0.65 12.00 -2.77
C LEU A 111 -1.46 11.32 -3.88
N HIS A 112 -0.89 10.27 -4.52
CA HIS A 112 -1.64 9.45 -5.49
C HIS A 112 -2.91 8.83 -4.87
N HIS A 113 -2.85 8.46 -3.59
CA HIS A 113 -3.98 7.85 -2.89
C HIS A 113 -5.04 8.85 -2.40
N ILE A 114 -4.73 10.15 -2.32
CA ILE A 114 -5.69 11.17 -1.85
C ILE A 114 -6.99 11.15 -2.67
N VAL A 115 -6.91 10.93 -3.97
CA VAL A 115 -8.07 10.91 -4.87
C VAL A 115 -9.13 9.88 -4.47
N PHE A 116 -8.74 8.83 -3.73
CA PHE A 116 -9.66 7.77 -3.30
C PHE A 116 -10.39 8.08 -2.00
N TYR A 117 -9.85 8.93 -1.12
CA TYR A 117 -10.41 9.14 0.22
C TYR A 117 -10.63 10.60 0.63
N TYR A 118 -10.24 11.59 -0.20
CA TYR A 118 -10.38 13.01 0.17
C TYR A 118 -11.83 13.46 0.39
N SER A 119 -12.77 12.82 -0.31
CA SER A 119 -14.20 13.11 -0.18
C SER A 119 -14.89 12.36 0.97
N TRP A 120 -14.21 11.38 1.57
CA TRP A 120 -14.78 10.52 2.61
C TRP A 120 -14.51 11.04 4.02
N PHE A 121 -13.43 11.81 4.19
CA PHE A 121 -12.94 12.18 5.51
C PHE A 121 -12.73 13.69 5.66
N SER A 122 -12.79 14.16 6.92
CA SER A 122 -12.42 15.54 7.25
C SER A 122 -10.93 15.81 6.97
N LEU A 123 -10.59 17.08 6.72
CA LEU A 123 -9.21 17.47 6.37
C LEU A 123 -8.13 16.99 7.37
N PRO A 124 -8.35 17.03 8.71
CA PRO A 124 -7.35 16.48 9.64
C PRO A 124 -7.13 14.98 9.47
N ILE A 125 -8.20 14.21 9.19
CA ILE A 125 -8.11 12.76 8.95
C ILE A 125 -7.39 12.49 7.62
N VAL A 126 -7.75 13.21 6.56
CA VAL A 126 -7.04 13.14 5.26
C VAL A 126 -5.55 13.41 5.43
N ALA A 127 -5.17 14.44 6.18
CA ALA A 127 -3.77 14.76 6.46
C ALA A 127 -3.07 13.62 7.24
N ALA A 128 -3.72 13.05 8.26
CA ALA A 128 -3.19 11.94 9.04
C ALA A 128 -2.98 10.68 8.17
N ILE A 129 -3.96 10.32 7.33
CA ILE A 129 -3.86 9.19 6.39
C ILE A 129 -2.71 9.43 5.40
N THR A 130 -2.62 10.65 4.84
CA THR A 130 -1.55 11.01 3.89
C THR A 130 -0.16 10.86 4.52
N LEU A 131 0.03 11.33 5.76
CA LEU A 131 1.30 11.17 6.49
C LEU A 131 1.59 9.71 6.80
N GLY A 132 0.58 8.92 7.20
CA GLY A 132 0.71 7.50 7.43
C GLY A 132 1.13 6.73 6.18
N LEU A 133 0.49 7.01 5.04
CA LEU A 133 0.84 6.42 3.74
C LEU A 133 2.24 6.84 3.27
N ALA A 134 2.65 8.08 3.49
CA ALA A 134 4.01 8.52 3.19
C ALA A 134 5.05 7.76 4.03
N GLY A 135 4.79 7.59 5.33
CA GLY A 135 5.63 6.79 6.23
C GLY A 135 5.70 5.33 5.80
N TYR A 136 4.55 4.72 5.47
CA TYR A 136 4.47 3.37 4.91
C TYR A 136 5.32 3.24 3.64
N ALA A 137 5.18 4.18 2.70
CA ALA A 137 5.93 4.16 1.45
C ALA A 137 7.45 4.29 1.67
N ILE A 138 7.89 5.08 2.66
CA ILE A 138 9.31 5.17 3.05
C ILE A 138 9.81 3.82 3.59
N ILE A 139 9.04 3.15 4.45
CA ILE A 139 9.37 1.80 4.95
C ILE A 139 9.51 0.82 3.79
N MET A 140 8.60 0.86 2.82
CA MET A 140 8.64 -0.01 1.65
C MET A 140 9.83 0.31 0.74
N ASN A 141 10.23 1.56 0.59
CA ASN A 141 11.45 1.95 -0.13
C ASN A 141 12.71 1.38 0.55
N LEU A 142 12.80 1.52 1.89
CA LEU A 142 13.90 0.95 2.67
C LEU A 142 13.94 -0.59 2.60
N LEU A 143 12.77 -1.22 2.55
CA LEU A 143 12.65 -2.66 2.33
C LEU A 143 13.17 -3.04 0.95
N PHE A 144 12.75 -2.33 -0.10
CA PHE A 144 13.16 -2.57 -1.48
C PHE A 144 14.68 -2.45 -1.68
N GLU A 145 15.34 -1.51 -1.01
CA GLU A 145 16.81 -1.38 -1.04
C GLU A 145 17.55 -2.64 -0.57
N LYS A 146 16.96 -3.33 0.41
CA LYS A 146 17.56 -4.49 1.07
C LYS A 146 17.09 -5.82 0.52
N THR A 147 16.01 -5.83 -0.27
CA THR A 147 15.35 -7.03 -0.72
C THR A 147 15.02 -6.97 -2.23
N GLU A 148 13.91 -7.52 -2.63
CA GLU A 148 13.41 -7.65 -4.00
C GLU A 148 11.94 -7.27 -4.06
N LEU A 149 11.42 -7.04 -5.26
CA LEU A 149 10.04 -6.61 -5.50
C LEU A 149 8.99 -7.53 -4.84
N PHE A 150 9.19 -8.85 -4.92
CA PHE A 150 8.29 -9.83 -4.30
C PHE A 150 8.24 -9.73 -2.77
N SER A 151 9.31 -9.27 -2.14
CA SER A 151 9.32 -9.00 -0.70
C SER A 151 8.42 -7.82 -0.35
N CYS A 152 8.49 -6.74 -1.13
CA CYS A 152 7.61 -5.60 -0.97
C CYS A 152 6.16 -5.97 -1.28
N TRP A 153 5.92 -6.68 -2.38
CA TRP A 153 4.59 -7.15 -2.74
C TRP A 153 3.94 -7.99 -1.66
N LEU A 154 4.65 -8.95 -1.04
CA LEU A 154 4.07 -9.76 0.04
C LEU A 154 3.66 -8.90 1.23
N VAL A 155 4.49 -7.94 1.64
CA VAL A 155 4.17 -7.02 2.75
C VAL A 155 2.95 -6.17 2.39
N HIS A 156 2.90 -5.63 1.18
CA HIS A 156 1.76 -4.84 0.68
C HIS A 156 0.47 -5.65 0.66
N ALA A 157 0.50 -6.83 0.05
CA ALA A 157 -0.66 -7.72 -0.02
C ALA A 157 -1.24 -8.07 1.36
N ILE A 158 -0.39 -8.24 2.39
CA ILE A 158 -0.85 -8.49 3.76
C ILE A 158 -1.58 -7.27 4.34
N VAL A 159 -1.09 -6.06 4.08
CA VAL A 159 -1.77 -4.83 4.51
C VAL A 159 -3.11 -4.67 3.79
N ASP A 160 -3.15 -4.97 2.48
CA ASP A 160 -4.40 -4.95 1.70
C ASP A 160 -5.42 -5.97 2.20
N ILE A 161 -4.99 -7.16 2.66
CA ILE A 161 -5.89 -8.13 3.30
C ILE A 161 -6.56 -7.51 4.52
N ALA A 162 -5.82 -6.79 5.35
CA ALA A 162 -6.40 -6.10 6.51
C ALA A 162 -7.37 -4.99 6.07
N GLN A 163 -7.04 -4.25 5.03
CA GLN A 163 -7.92 -3.21 4.46
C GLN A 163 -9.23 -3.80 3.92
N ILE A 164 -9.16 -4.88 3.15
CA ILE A 164 -10.37 -5.57 2.65
C ILE A 164 -11.17 -6.19 3.79
N GLY A 165 -10.50 -6.69 4.83
CA GLY A 165 -11.15 -7.16 6.06
C GLY A 165 -11.96 -6.06 6.75
N ILE A 166 -11.42 -4.85 6.86
CA ILE A 166 -12.16 -3.67 7.38
C ILE A 166 -13.33 -3.33 6.44
N ALA A 167 -13.09 -3.28 5.13
CA ALA A 167 -14.14 -3.00 4.18
C ALA A 167 -15.32 -3.98 4.33
N LEU A 168 -15.05 -5.28 4.47
CA LEU A 168 -16.09 -6.28 4.72
C LEU A 168 -16.86 -6.01 6.02
N MET A 169 -16.19 -5.62 7.12
CA MET A 169 -16.86 -5.29 8.39
C MET A 169 -17.76 -4.07 8.27
N VAL A 170 -17.38 -3.10 7.43
CA VAL A 170 -18.13 -1.84 7.27
C VAL A 170 -19.32 -2.02 6.32
N PHE A 171 -19.25 -2.96 5.36
CA PHE A 171 -20.34 -3.29 4.44
C PHE A 171 -21.37 -4.28 5.03
N THR A 172 -21.08 -4.94 6.17
CA THR A 172 -22.02 -5.85 6.86
C THR A 172 -22.78 -5.17 8.00
#